data_8e94be6101da688945faa5d3d52719f5
#
_entry.id   8e94be6101da688945faa5d3d52719f5
#
_cell.length_a   1.000
_cell.length_b   1.000
_cell.length_c   1.000
_cell.angle_alpha   90.00
_cell.angle_beta   90.00
_cell.angle_gamma   90.00
#
_symmetry.space_group_name_H-M   'P 1'
#
loop_
_entity.id
_entity.type
_entity.pdbx_description
1 polymer ?
#
loop_
_entity_poly.entity_id
_entity_poly.type
_entity_poly.pdbx_seq_one_letter_code
_entity_poly.pdbx_strand_id
1 'polypeptide(L)'
;MDNLNFNSVETLPNLSARAAFQVNSSAVFKEDVDIVPVIIDDTLSYMPWGGDNNMPFDILKLIEDDETLSTCQMFNAEVCFGSGLRYDTCLATAAVKSEVEDFFLDNDIASYYLGVCQDFKHFGFAVSVIILSRDGTKIVRLLRKEACYCRFAPAGKDGRITRLLYANWRKCIASRSD
;
A
#
# COMPACT_ATOMS: atom_id res chain seq x y z
N MET A 1 19.83 -18.92 -21.67
CA MET A 1 18.40 -19.23 -21.33
C MET A 1 18.46 -20.03 -20.05
N ASP A 2 18.58 -19.34 -18.94
CA ASP A 2 18.77 -19.98 -17.62
C ASP A 2 17.40 -20.16 -16.98
N ASN A 3 17.06 -21.43 -16.77
CA ASN A 3 15.87 -21.85 -16.07
C ASN A 3 15.94 -21.42 -14.60
N LEU A 4 15.16 -20.41 -14.22
CA LEU A 4 14.89 -20.09 -12.83
C LEU A 4 14.03 -21.20 -12.22
N ASN A 5 14.67 -22.04 -11.44
CA ASN A 5 14.07 -23.17 -10.74
C ASN A 5 13.43 -22.66 -9.43
N PHE A 6 12.10 -22.49 -9.41
CA PHE A 6 11.32 -22.07 -8.24
C PHE A 6 10.93 -23.26 -7.33
N ASN A 7 11.81 -24.18 -7.10
CA ASN A 7 11.57 -25.31 -6.20
C ASN A 7 12.35 -25.16 -4.88
N SER A 8 11.93 -24.23 -4.04
CA SER A 8 12.12 -24.35 -2.59
C SER A 8 11.11 -23.45 -1.89
N VAL A 9 9.98 -24.03 -1.49
CA VAL A 9 9.13 -23.46 -0.45
C VAL A 9 9.89 -23.65 0.86
N GLU A 10 10.79 -22.75 1.18
CA GLU A 10 11.32 -22.64 2.53
C GLU A 10 10.21 -22.14 3.45
N THR A 11 9.88 -22.93 4.44
CA THR A 11 9.01 -22.56 5.55
C THR A 11 9.56 -21.28 6.19
N LEU A 12 8.87 -20.17 5.96
CA LEU A 12 9.24 -18.88 6.53
C LEU A 12 9.09 -18.92 8.05
N PRO A 13 10.17 -18.78 8.82
CA PRO A 13 10.08 -18.67 10.27
C PRO A 13 9.55 -17.29 10.61
N ASN A 14 8.47 -17.26 11.39
CA ASN A 14 7.93 -16.10 12.11
C ASN A 14 7.98 -14.76 11.34
N LEU A 15 6.89 -14.48 10.62
CA LEU A 15 6.62 -13.16 10.09
C LEU A 15 6.27 -12.17 11.21
N SER A 16 7.25 -11.78 12.02
CA SER A 16 7.22 -10.46 12.60
C SER A 16 7.36 -9.48 11.44
N ALA A 17 6.36 -8.63 11.21
CA ALA A 17 6.26 -7.72 10.10
C ALA A 17 7.57 -6.93 9.87
N ARG A 18 8.41 -7.41 8.96
CA ARG A 18 9.60 -6.72 8.47
C ARG A 18 9.28 -6.10 7.12
N ALA A 19 8.48 -5.05 7.12
CA ALA A 19 8.46 -4.14 5.98
C ALA A 19 9.69 -3.23 6.10
N ALA A 20 10.82 -3.67 5.57
CA ALA A 20 11.97 -2.79 5.36
C ALA A 20 11.72 -2.02 4.07
N PHE A 21 11.15 -0.83 4.17
CA PHE A 21 11.06 0.11 3.06
C PHE A 21 12.36 0.92 3.04
N GLN A 22 13.30 0.56 2.15
CA GLN A 22 14.44 1.41 1.83
C GLN A 22 14.00 2.41 0.75
N VAL A 23 13.75 3.64 1.16
CA VAL A 23 13.63 4.76 0.22
C VAL A 23 15.03 5.17 -0.19
N ASN A 24 15.48 4.77 -1.38
CA ASN A 24 16.62 5.39 -2.02
C ASN A 24 16.21 6.78 -2.49
N SER A 25 16.41 7.78 -1.64
CA SER A 25 16.21 9.19 -1.97
C SER A 25 17.38 9.72 -2.79
N SER A 26 17.41 9.40 -4.07
CA SER A 26 18.29 10.09 -5.04
C SER A 26 17.51 10.96 -6.02
N ALA A 27 16.32 11.42 -5.66
CA ALA A 27 15.62 12.45 -6.40
C ALA A 27 15.85 13.79 -5.72
N VAL A 28 16.52 14.67 -6.44
CA VAL A 28 16.83 16.04 -6.07
C VAL A 28 15.55 16.84 -5.89
N PHE A 29 15.00 16.85 -4.70
CA PHE A 29 14.18 17.96 -4.21
C PHE A 29 14.99 18.67 -3.13
N LYS A 30 15.75 19.68 -3.57
CA LYS A 30 16.37 20.65 -2.68
C LYS A 30 15.31 21.68 -2.29
N GLU A 31 14.57 21.35 -1.27
CA GLU A 31 14.13 22.27 -0.25
C GLU A 31 14.04 21.42 1.01
N ASP A 32 14.99 21.65 1.93
CA ASP A 32 14.94 21.12 3.29
C ASP A 32 13.74 21.79 4.00
N VAL A 33 12.55 21.34 3.67
CA VAL A 33 11.39 21.58 4.53
C VAL A 33 11.56 20.55 5.65
N ASP A 34 12.00 21.03 6.81
CA ASP A 34 12.00 20.22 8.03
C ASP A 34 10.55 19.79 8.32
N ILE A 35 10.19 18.63 7.82
CA ILE A 35 8.85 18.04 8.05
C ILE A 35 8.84 17.56 9.50
N VAL A 36 8.27 18.39 10.37
CA VAL A 36 8.13 18.05 11.78
C VAL A 36 6.95 17.10 11.98
N PRO A 37 7.11 15.99 12.74
CA PRO A 37 6.00 15.12 13.04
C PRO A 37 4.92 15.83 13.84
N VAL A 38 3.65 15.60 13.47
CA VAL A 38 2.49 16.10 14.21
C VAL A 38 2.22 15.15 15.38
N ILE A 39 2.19 15.69 16.58
CA ILE A 39 1.90 14.94 17.81
C ILE A 39 0.40 15.03 18.07
N ILE A 40 -0.27 13.88 18.15
CA ILE A 40 -1.70 13.78 18.50
C ILE A 40 -1.84 13.66 20.03
N ASP A 41 -1.03 12.80 20.62
CA ASP A 41 -0.88 12.60 22.07
C ASP A 41 0.55 12.09 22.39
N ASP A 42 0.85 11.79 23.64
CA ASP A 42 2.18 11.34 24.08
C ASP A 42 2.64 10.03 23.42
N THR A 43 1.72 9.28 22.80
CA THR A 43 1.98 7.96 22.19
C THR A 43 1.76 7.95 20.66
N LEU A 44 1.03 8.91 20.14
CA LEU A 44 0.61 8.97 18.74
C LEU A 44 1.16 10.20 18.04
N SER A 45 2.00 9.95 17.07
CA SER A 45 2.52 10.97 16.16
C SER A 45 2.55 10.44 14.73
N TYR A 46 2.47 11.34 13.77
CA TYR A 46 2.54 11.00 12.34
C TYR A 46 3.34 12.05 11.56
N MET A 47 3.86 11.62 10.41
CA MET A 47 4.51 12.51 9.45
C MET A 47 3.45 13.07 8.51
N PRO A 48 3.26 14.39 8.45
CA PRO A 48 2.29 15.00 7.55
C PRO A 48 2.77 14.90 6.08
N TRP A 49 1.84 14.92 5.15
CA TRP A 49 2.13 15.00 3.73
C TRP A 49 2.01 16.46 3.27
N GLY A 50 3.15 17.11 3.06
CA GLY A 50 3.21 18.54 2.82
C GLY A 50 3.01 19.35 4.11
N GLY A 51 3.04 20.67 4.01
CA GLY A 51 2.96 21.56 5.17
C GLY A 51 1.60 21.56 5.88
N ASP A 52 0.53 21.37 5.12
CA ASP A 52 -0.86 21.38 5.60
C ASP A 52 -1.50 19.98 5.67
N ASN A 53 -0.72 18.93 5.42
CA ASN A 53 -1.17 17.53 5.37
C ASN A 53 -2.23 17.23 4.27
N ASN A 54 -2.39 18.10 3.28
CA ASN A 54 -3.38 18.00 2.21
C ASN A 54 -2.82 17.44 0.90
N MET A 55 -1.51 17.40 0.73
CA MET A 55 -0.84 17.01 -0.51
C MET A 55 -1.45 15.80 -1.24
N PRO A 56 -1.83 14.68 -0.60
CA PRO A 56 -2.44 13.56 -1.31
C PRO A 56 -3.79 13.90 -1.96
N PHE A 57 -4.56 14.75 -1.31
CA PHE A 57 -5.86 15.18 -1.82
C PHE A 57 -5.72 16.20 -2.95
N ASP A 58 -4.69 17.03 -2.89
CA ASP A 58 -4.37 17.98 -3.95
C ASP A 58 -3.88 17.24 -5.21
N ILE A 59 -3.08 16.16 -5.03
CA ILE A 59 -2.70 15.27 -6.14
C ILE A 59 -3.93 14.65 -6.80
N LEU A 60 -4.86 14.09 -6.01
CA LEU A 60 -6.09 13.50 -6.55
C LEU A 60 -6.93 14.54 -7.29
N LYS A 61 -7.07 15.73 -6.72
CA LYS A 61 -7.80 16.82 -7.35
C LYS A 61 -7.17 17.23 -8.68
N LEU A 62 -5.84 17.34 -8.73
CA LEU A 62 -5.11 17.64 -9.96
C LEU A 62 -5.35 16.59 -11.05
N ILE A 63 -5.40 15.32 -10.67
CA ILE A 63 -5.70 14.21 -11.58
C ILE A 63 -7.16 14.30 -12.05
N GLU A 64 -8.10 14.66 -11.18
CA GLU A 64 -9.52 14.81 -11.52
C GLU A 64 -9.78 16.04 -12.42
N ASP A 65 -9.06 17.14 -12.19
CA ASP A 65 -9.25 18.41 -12.92
C ASP A 65 -8.59 18.38 -14.33
N ASP A 66 -7.62 17.47 -14.57
CA ASP A 66 -6.94 17.34 -15.88
C ASP A 66 -7.27 15.99 -16.54
N GLU A 67 -8.07 16.06 -17.57
CA GLU A 67 -8.55 14.90 -18.34
C GLU A 67 -7.39 14.09 -18.99
N THR A 68 -6.35 14.80 -19.44
CA THR A 68 -5.17 14.15 -20.04
C THR A 68 -4.35 13.42 -18.97
N LEU A 69 -4.13 14.05 -17.84
CA LEU A 69 -3.41 13.46 -16.71
C LEU A 69 -4.16 12.26 -16.15
N SER A 70 -5.48 12.38 -15.96
CA SER A 70 -6.36 11.29 -15.52
C SER A 70 -6.26 10.08 -16.45
N THR A 71 -6.38 10.30 -17.75
CA THR A 71 -6.28 9.23 -18.76
C THR A 71 -4.89 8.58 -18.75
N CYS A 72 -3.81 9.36 -18.66
CA CYS A 72 -2.45 8.83 -18.62
C CYS A 72 -2.21 8.01 -17.34
N GLN A 73 -2.70 8.46 -16.20
CA GLN A 73 -2.56 7.74 -14.93
C GLN A 73 -3.34 6.42 -14.92
N MET A 74 -4.59 6.45 -15.42
CA MET A 74 -5.38 5.23 -15.56
C MET A 74 -4.72 4.23 -16.50
N PHE A 75 -4.29 4.67 -17.69
CA PHE A 75 -3.57 3.83 -18.64
C PHE A 75 -2.31 3.20 -18.02
N ASN A 76 -1.52 3.98 -17.31
CA ASN A 76 -0.33 3.47 -16.63
C ASN A 76 -0.67 2.42 -15.54
N ALA A 77 -1.76 2.61 -14.81
CA ALA A 77 -2.21 1.63 -13.83
C ALA A 77 -2.69 0.34 -14.50
N GLU A 78 -3.45 0.45 -15.59
CA GLU A 78 -3.92 -0.70 -16.40
C GLU A 78 -2.77 -1.46 -17.04
N VAL A 79 -1.75 -0.78 -17.55
CA VAL A 79 -0.53 -1.44 -18.07
C VAL A 79 0.19 -2.22 -16.97
N CYS A 80 0.27 -1.68 -15.76
CA CYS A 80 0.84 -2.40 -14.61
C CYS A 80 -0.02 -3.58 -14.16
N PHE A 81 -1.34 -3.41 -14.21
CA PHE A 81 -2.29 -4.48 -13.92
C PHE A 81 -2.19 -5.61 -14.96
N GLY A 82 -2.03 -5.26 -16.24
CA GLY A 82 -1.89 -6.18 -17.36
C GLY A 82 -3.08 -7.15 -17.46
N SER A 83 -2.79 -8.45 -17.43
CA SER A 83 -3.83 -9.50 -17.44
C SER A 83 -4.27 -9.93 -16.03
N GLY A 84 -3.92 -9.16 -14.99
CA GLY A 84 -4.18 -9.47 -13.60
C GLY A 84 -3.18 -10.46 -13.00
N LEU A 85 -3.43 -10.83 -11.76
CA LEU A 85 -2.64 -11.86 -11.07
C LEU A 85 -2.98 -13.24 -11.63
N ARG A 86 -1.96 -14.02 -11.91
CA ARG A 86 -2.07 -15.41 -12.35
C ARG A 86 -1.42 -16.33 -11.34
N TYR A 87 -1.98 -17.50 -11.19
CA TYR A 87 -1.42 -18.56 -10.37
C TYR A 87 -1.39 -19.86 -11.15
N ASP A 88 -0.41 -20.70 -10.85
CA ASP A 88 -0.26 -22.02 -11.45
C ASP A 88 -0.67 -23.09 -10.45
N THR A 89 -1.65 -23.88 -10.83
CA THR A 89 -2.15 -25.02 -10.03
C THR A 89 -1.89 -26.37 -10.68
N CYS A 90 -0.99 -26.45 -11.68
CA CYS A 90 -0.73 -27.67 -12.42
C CYS A 90 -0.32 -28.84 -11.52
N LEU A 91 0.38 -28.58 -10.42
CA LEU A 91 0.82 -29.58 -9.44
C LEU A 91 -0.06 -29.64 -8.19
N ALA A 92 -1.12 -28.82 -8.11
CA ALA A 92 -1.99 -28.76 -6.95
C ALA A 92 -3.09 -29.83 -7.01
N THR A 93 -3.51 -30.29 -5.83
CA THR A 93 -4.70 -31.16 -5.72
C THR A 93 -5.96 -30.37 -6.06
N ALA A 94 -7.03 -31.07 -6.45
CA ALA A 94 -8.31 -30.42 -6.75
C ALA A 94 -8.85 -29.58 -5.57
N ALA A 95 -8.63 -30.05 -4.34
CA ALA A 95 -9.02 -29.31 -3.13
C ALA A 95 -8.25 -27.97 -2.99
N VAL A 96 -6.94 -27.99 -3.19
CA VAL A 96 -6.11 -26.76 -3.14
C VAL A 96 -6.49 -25.80 -4.26
N LYS A 97 -6.79 -26.33 -5.45
CA LYS A 97 -7.23 -25.50 -6.57
C LYS A 97 -8.53 -24.77 -6.23
N SER A 98 -9.54 -25.49 -5.71
CA SER A 98 -10.81 -24.88 -5.28
C SER A 98 -10.59 -23.82 -4.20
N GLU A 99 -9.74 -24.10 -3.19
CA GLU A 99 -9.43 -23.14 -2.12
C GLU A 99 -8.80 -21.83 -2.65
N VAL A 100 -7.93 -21.94 -3.66
CA VAL A 100 -7.33 -20.75 -4.30
C VAL A 100 -8.34 -19.98 -5.13
N GLU A 101 -9.19 -20.68 -5.89
CA GLU A 101 -10.26 -20.06 -6.69
C GLU A 101 -11.25 -19.31 -5.78
N ASP A 102 -11.69 -19.94 -4.70
CA ASP A 102 -12.59 -19.33 -3.70
C ASP A 102 -11.94 -18.09 -3.06
N PHE A 103 -10.65 -18.17 -2.69
CA PHE A 103 -9.90 -17.04 -2.15
C PHE A 103 -9.84 -15.86 -3.12
N PHE A 104 -9.64 -16.11 -4.41
CA PHE A 104 -9.59 -15.07 -5.44
C PHE A 104 -10.95 -14.40 -5.63
N LEU A 105 -12.04 -15.17 -5.58
CA LEU A 105 -13.41 -14.66 -5.69
C LEU A 105 -13.82 -13.88 -4.43
N ASP A 106 -13.61 -14.44 -3.26
CA ASP A 106 -14.01 -13.84 -1.97
C ASP A 106 -13.30 -12.52 -1.69
N ASN A 107 -12.08 -12.34 -2.22
CA ASN A 107 -11.28 -11.16 -2.03
C ASN A 107 -11.34 -10.18 -3.22
N ASP A 108 -12.06 -10.51 -4.29
CA ASP A 108 -12.06 -9.72 -5.52
C ASP A 108 -10.64 -9.26 -5.90
N ILE A 109 -9.75 -10.25 -6.06
CA ILE A 109 -8.31 -10.02 -6.25
C ILE A 109 -8.04 -9.11 -7.46
N ALA A 110 -8.91 -9.12 -8.47
CA ALA A 110 -8.76 -8.26 -9.64
C ALA A 110 -8.91 -6.78 -9.26
N SER A 111 -10.01 -6.42 -8.60
CA SER A 111 -10.24 -5.03 -8.15
C SER A 111 -9.23 -4.59 -7.09
N TYR A 112 -8.87 -5.49 -6.17
CA TYR A 112 -7.82 -5.25 -5.20
C TYR A 112 -6.50 -4.88 -5.88
N TYR A 113 -6.04 -5.69 -6.84
CA TYR A 113 -4.76 -5.50 -7.51
C TYR A 113 -4.74 -4.25 -8.41
N LEU A 114 -5.82 -3.99 -9.14
CA LEU A 114 -5.96 -2.76 -9.92
C LEU A 114 -5.87 -1.52 -9.02
N GLY A 115 -6.55 -1.53 -7.88
CA GLY A 115 -6.49 -0.44 -6.91
C GLY A 115 -5.09 -0.25 -6.32
N VAL A 116 -4.35 -1.32 -6.07
CA VAL A 116 -2.94 -1.25 -5.66
C VAL A 116 -2.08 -0.60 -6.74
N CYS A 117 -2.29 -0.95 -8.02
CA CYS A 117 -1.59 -0.33 -9.14
C CYS A 117 -1.91 1.17 -9.25
N GLN A 118 -3.16 1.57 -9.04
CA GLN A 118 -3.57 2.97 -9.04
C GLN A 118 -2.89 3.77 -7.91
N ASP A 119 -2.96 3.29 -6.67
CA ASP A 119 -2.28 3.95 -5.54
C ASP A 119 -0.78 4.10 -5.79
N PHE A 120 -0.15 3.04 -6.31
CA PHE A 120 1.26 3.08 -6.63
C PHE A 120 1.60 4.12 -7.70
N LYS A 121 0.73 4.29 -8.71
CA LYS A 121 0.93 5.30 -9.74
C LYS A 121 0.69 6.72 -9.26
N HIS A 122 -0.31 6.92 -8.40
CA HIS A 122 -0.65 8.24 -7.86
C HIS A 122 0.35 8.72 -6.81
N PHE A 123 0.83 7.81 -5.94
CA PHE A 123 1.55 8.19 -4.71
C PHE A 123 2.94 7.55 -4.59
N GLY A 124 3.32 6.65 -5.49
CA GLY A 124 4.59 5.92 -5.43
C GLY A 124 4.61 4.77 -4.42
N PHE A 125 3.51 4.52 -3.71
CA PHE A 125 3.34 3.38 -2.80
C PHE A 125 1.88 2.97 -2.71
N ALA A 126 1.65 1.76 -2.24
CA ALA A 126 0.32 1.23 -1.94
C ALA A 126 0.34 0.53 -0.58
N VAL A 127 -0.81 0.53 0.09
CA VAL A 127 -0.96 -0.08 1.41
C VAL A 127 -1.98 -1.21 1.36
N SER A 128 -1.53 -2.39 1.78
CA SER A 128 -2.36 -3.58 1.87
C SER A 128 -2.43 -4.08 3.31
N VAL A 129 -3.62 -4.46 3.73
CA VAL A 129 -3.86 -5.11 5.02
C VAL A 129 -4.13 -6.58 4.77
N ILE A 130 -3.33 -7.42 5.38
CA ILE A 130 -3.47 -8.88 5.34
C ILE A 130 -4.11 -9.31 6.65
N ILE A 131 -5.31 -9.92 6.55
CA ILE A 131 -6.01 -10.48 7.70
C ILE A 131 -5.77 -11.99 7.70
N LEU A 132 -5.16 -12.45 8.77
CA LEU A 132 -4.91 -13.87 8.99
C LEU A 132 -6.08 -14.54 9.70
N SER A 133 -6.19 -15.85 9.53
CA SER A 133 -7.05 -16.71 10.33
C SER A 133 -6.65 -16.65 11.82
N ARG A 134 -7.55 -17.07 12.71
CA ARG A 134 -7.33 -17.02 14.17
C ARG A 134 -6.08 -17.79 14.62
N ASP A 135 -5.74 -18.85 13.91
CA ASP A 135 -4.55 -19.66 14.14
C ASP A 135 -3.29 -19.13 13.43
N GLY A 136 -3.42 -18.04 12.63
CA GLY A 136 -2.32 -17.43 11.90
C GLY A 136 -1.79 -18.24 10.71
N THR A 137 -2.45 -19.33 10.34
CA THR A 137 -1.93 -20.26 9.31
C THR A 137 -2.35 -19.90 7.90
N LYS A 138 -3.46 -19.15 7.74
CA LYS A 138 -4.03 -18.81 6.43
C LYS A 138 -4.31 -17.32 6.33
N ILE A 139 -4.18 -16.78 5.13
CA ILE A 139 -4.68 -15.45 4.78
C ILE A 139 -6.18 -15.58 4.48
N VAL A 140 -7.01 -14.86 5.25
CA VAL A 140 -8.46 -14.86 5.06
C VAL A 140 -8.89 -13.71 4.17
N ARG A 141 -8.30 -12.52 4.38
CA ARG A 141 -8.64 -11.33 3.62
C ARG A 141 -7.43 -10.51 3.22
N LEU A 142 -7.52 -9.96 2.02
CA LEU A 142 -6.66 -8.89 1.53
C LEU A 142 -7.50 -7.63 1.34
N LEU A 143 -7.10 -6.54 1.97
CA LEU A 143 -7.78 -5.26 1.86
C LEU A 143 -6.80 -4.18 1.41
N ARG A 144 -7.15 -3.45 0.37
CA ARG A 144 -6.46 -2.22 0.02
C ARG A 144 -6.88 -1.13 1.00
N LYS A 145 -5.91 -0.37 1.50
CA LYS A 145 -6.13 0.89 2.18
C LYS A 145 -5.70 2.01 1.26
N GLU A 146 -6.62 2.88 0.92
CA GLU A 146 -6.35 4.01 0.03
C GLU A 146 -5.19 4.84 0.57
N ALA A 147 -4.15 5.00 -0.23
CA ALA A 147 -2.89 5.61 0.20
C ALA A 147 -3.07 7.07 0.66
N CYS A 148 -4.03 7.81 0.07
CA CYS A 148 -4.32 9.19 0.45
C CYS A 148 -4.78 9.34 1.92
N TYR A 149 -5.37 8.29 2.52
CA TYR A 149 -5.77 8.28 3.93
C TYR A 149 -4.71 7.70 4.87
N CYS A 150 -3.57 7.27 4.34
CA CYS A 150 -2.49 6.68 5.13
C CYS A 150 -1.48 7.76 5.55
N ARG A 151 -1.03 7.69 6.81
CA ARG A 151 0.09 8.49 7.31
C ARG A 151 1.03 7.57 8.07
N PHE A 152 2.32 7.76 7.85
CA PHE A 152 3.33 6.99 8.54
C PHE A 152 3.68 7.65 9.88
N ALA A 153 3.92 6.84 10.90
CA ALA A 153 4.54 7.32 12.11
C ALA A 153 5.99 7.75 11.84
N PRO A 154 6.56 8.64 12.65
CA PRO A 154 7.98 8.95 12.57
C PRO A 154 8.83 7.68 12.67
N ALA A 155 9.96 7.68 11.98
CA ALA A 155 10.91 6.58 12.08
C ALA A 155 11.46 6.49 13.52
N GLY A 156 11.58 5.29 14.02
CA GLY A 156 12.23 5.01 15.30
C GLY A 156 13.74 5.32 15.26
N LYS A 157 14.41 5.18 16.40
CA LYS A 157 15.87 5.37 16.50
C LYS A 157 16.68 4.40 15.61
N ASP A 158 16.06 3.28 15.24
CA ASP A 158 16.58 2.27 14.34
C ASP A 158 16.28 2.58 12.85
N GLY A 159 15.68 3.74 12.54
CA GLY A 159 15.29 4.15 11.20
C GLY A 159 14.05 3.42 10.65
N ARG A 160 13.35 2.63 11.47
CA ARG A 160 12.19 1.84 11.03
C ARG A 160 10.88 2.54 11.35
N ILE A 161 9.96 2.47 10.39
CA ILE A 161 8.57 2.88 10.56
C ILE A 161 7.77 1.64 11.00
N THR A 162 7.23 1.67 12.20
CA THR A 162 6.52 0.53 12.80
C THR A 162 5.01 0.68 12.83
N ARG A 163 4.51 1.90 12.56
CA ARG A 163 3.07 2.20 12.63
C ARG A 163 2.63 2.97 11.41
N LEU A 164 1.40 2.70 11.00
CA LEU A 164 0.68 3.41 9.95
C LEU A 164 -0.68 3.82 10.53
N LEU A 165 -1.03 5.08 10.37
CA LEU A 165 -2.32 5.63 10.78
C LEU A 165 -3.22 5.76 9.55
N TYR A 166 -4.48 5.37 9.69
CA TYR A 166 -5.48 5.47 8.65
C TYR A 166 -6.66 6.28 9.17
N ALA A 167 -6.93 7.42 8.57
CA ALA A 167 -8.01 8.32 8.99
C ALA A 167 -8.48 9.22 7.85
N ASN A 168 -9.66 9.82 8.02
CA ASN A 168 -10.11 10.89 7.13
C ASN A 168 -9.48 12.23 7.56
N TRP A 169 -8.29 12.49 7.06
CA TRP A 169 -7.49 13.66 7.42
C TRP A 169 -8.14 15.00 7.07
N ARG A 170 -8.96 15.08 6.02
CA ARG A 170 -9.71 16.29 5.67
C ARG A 170 -10.64 16.74 6.81
N LYS A 171 -11.29 15.80 7.50
CA LYS A 171 -12.14 16.10 8.65
C LYS A 171 -11.34 16.43 9.90
N CYS A 172 -10.17 15.84 10.08
CA CYS A 172 -9.32 16.09 11.23
C CYS A 172 -8.69 17.50 11.21
N ILE A 173 -8.45 18.06 10.01
CA ILE A 173 -7.90 19.41 9.85
C ILE A 173 -8.99 20.45 10.15
N ALA A 174 -10.23 20.25 9.70
CA ALA A 174 -11.34 21.16 9.90
C ALA A 174 -11.73 21.34 11.39
N SER A 175 -11.48 20.34 12.24
CA SER A 175 -11.76 20.41 13.68
C SER A 175 -10.70 21.12 14.52
N ARG A 176 -9.60 21.56 13.92
CA ARG A 176 -8.51 22.31 14.59
C ARG A 176 -8.53 23.82 14.36
N SER A 177 -9.42 24.28 13.51
CA SER A 177 -9.58 25.73 13.17
C SER A 177 -10.64 26.44 13.99
N ASP A 178 -11.22 25.80 14.99
CA ASP A 178 -12.07 26.38 16.03
C ASP A 178 -11.31 26.34 17.38
#